data_7a183cf2b5141284ab9e02682068260a
#
_entry.id   7a183cf2b5141284ab9e02682068260a
#
_cell.length_a   1.000
_cell.length_b   1.000
_cell.length_c   1.000
_cell.angle_alpha   90.00
_cell.angle_beta   90.00
_cell.angle_gamma   90.00
#
_symmetry.space_group_name_H-M   'P 1'
#
loop_
_entity.id
_entity.type
_entity.pdbx_description
1 polymer ?
#
loop_
_entity_poly.entity_id
_entity_poly.type
_entity_poly.pdbx_seq_one_letter_code
_entity_poly.pdbx_strand_id
1 'polypeptide(L)'
;DQKGQAVLLDVFFAVIIFLVVFFSIGNSFESELEKAGQRQETQQMQLKAFAIADSLVKSSGEPDDWQTLPVSSVERIGLAQSSLSLSTEKVNQFKNLDPDYSAVKGILLIPQYDYFFELEGTGVTAGIPPAADSTKIVVRRIVEFEGVETVAIFTLYKVQ
;
A
#
# COMPACT_ATOMS: atom_id res chain seq x y z
N ASP A 1 -38.29 53.68 24.84
CA ASP A 1 -38.05 52.18 24.52
C ASP A 1 -36.60 51.76 24.36
N GLN A 2 -35.71 52.34 25.16
CA GLN A 2 -34.27 51.92 25.15
C GLN A 2 -34.06 50.50 25.63
N LYS A 3 -34.92 49.92 26.44
CA LYS A 3 -34.85 48.56 26.94
C LYS A 3 -35.07 47.50 25.80
N GLY A 4 -35.97 47.80 24.87
CA GLY A 4 -36.27 46.93 23.73
C GLY A 4 -35.12 46.85 22.71
N GLN A 5 -34.43 47.98 22.49
CA GLN A 5 -33.27 48.01 21.58
C GLN A 5 -32.07 47.25 22.14
N ALA A 6 -31.80 47.31 23.44
CA ALA A 6 -30.71 46.58 24.08
C ALA A 6 -30.90 45.05 23.97
N VAL A 7 -32.14 44.57 24.19
CA VAL A 7 -32.44 43.11 24.08
C VAL A 7 -32.29 42.63 22.65
N LEU A 8 -32.69 43.44 21.66
CA LEU A 8 -32.59 43.07 20.25
C LEU A 8 -31.13 42.98 19.78
N LEU A 9 -30.28 43.86 20.29
CA LEU A 9 -28.83 43.87 20.01
C LEU A 9 -28.15 42.67 20.65
N ASP A 10 -28.54 42.29 21.86
CA ASP A 10 -27.98 41.12 22.58
C ASP A 10 -28.33 39.81 21.85
N VAL A 11 -29.58 39.65 21.42
CA VAL A 11 -29.99 38.49 20.58
C VAL A 11 -29.24 38.46 19.27
N PHE A 12 -29.02 39.59 18.62
CA PHE A 12 -28.29 39.66 17.35
C PHE A 12 -26.83 39.21 17.52
N PHE A 13 -26.15 39.70 18.56
CA PHE A 13 -24.78 39.25 18.84
C PHE A 13 -24.71 37.75 19.21
N ALA A 14 -25.69 37.26 20.00
CA ALA A 14 -25.75 35.84 20.35
C ALA A 14 -25.90 34.95 19.09
N VAL A 15 -26.72 35.34 18.13
CA VAL A 15 -26.90 34.61 16.85
C VAL A 15 -25.62 34.66 16.03
N ILE A 16 -24.92 35.78 15.94
CA ILE A 16 -23.66 35.89 15.22
C ILE A 16 -22.61 34.96 15.84
N ILE A 17 -22.45 35.01 17.16
CA ILE A 17 -21.48 34.13 17.87
C ILE A 17 -21.84 32.67 17.64
N PHE A 18 -23.12 32.32 17.74
CA PHE A 18 -23.58 30.95 17.46
C PHE A 18 -23.24 30.52 16.04
N LEU A 19 -23.48 31.33 15.02
CA LEU A 19 -23.16 31.04 13.64
C LEU A 19 -21.64 30.85 13.43
N VAL A 20 -20.82 31.73 14.01
CA VAL A 20 -19.35 31.61 13.92
C VAL A 20 -18.87 30.29 14.53
N VAL A 21 -19.36 29.91 15.69
CA VAL A 21 -19.05 28.65 16.36
C VAL A 21 -19.51 27.45 15.52
N PHE A 22 -20.75 27.52 15.02
CA PHE A 22 -21.36 26.48 14.20
C PHE A 22 -20.54 26.21 12.91
N PHE A 23 -20.16 27.26 12.18
CA PHE A 23 -19.31 27.14 10.99
C PHE A 23 -17.90 26.64 11.33
N SER A 24 -17.33 27.08 12.45
CA SER A 24 -16.01 26.60 12.89
C SER A 24 -16.01 25.11 13.19
N ILE A 25 -17.06 24.60 13.82
CA ILE A 25 -17.24 23.18 14.11
C ILE A 25 -17.42 22.40 12.81
N GLY A 26 -18.26 22.88 11.87
CA GLY A 26 -18.50 22.24 10.58
C GLY A 26 -17.21 22.01 9.79
N ASN A 27 -16.39 23.05 9.64
CA ASN A 27 -15.11 22.96 8.93
C ASN A 27 -14.11 22.00 9.61
N SER A 28 -14.16 21.91 10.94
CA SER A 28 -13.31 20.98 11.69
C SER A 28 -13.70 19.52 11.44
N PHE A 29 -14.99 19.23 11.34
CA PHE A 29 -15.47 17.87 11.05
C PHE A 29 -15.05 17.37 9.68
N GLU A 30 -15.12 18.19 8.63
CA GLU A 30 -14.72 17.80 7.28
C GLU A 30 -13.23 17.41 7.25
N SER A 31 -12.36 18.20 7.87
CA SER A 31 -10.92 17.92 7.90
C SER A 31 -10.58 16.64 8.67
N GLU A 32 -11.32 16.31 9.72
CA GLU A 32 -11.09 15.06 10.47
C GLU A 32 -11.58 13.81 9.71
N LEU A 33 -12.67 13.93 8.95
CA LEU A 33 -13.17 12.85 8.10
C LEU A 33 -12.17 12.52 6.97
N GLU A 34 -11.60 13.52 6.32
CA GLU A 34 -10.57 13.31 5.29
C GLU A 34 -9.33 12.65 5.88
N LYS A 35 -8.84 13.13 7.02
CA LYS A 35 -7.69 12.51 7.71
C LYS A 35 -7.98 11.07 8.15
N ALA A 36 -9.19 10.78 8.61
CA ALA A 36 -9.60 9.42 8.97
C ALA A 36 -9.58 8.50 7.75
N GLY A 37 -10.08 8.95 6.60
CA GLY A 37 -10.05 8.21 5.34
C GLY A 37 -8.62 7.89 4.87
N GLN A 38 -7.73 8.89 4.90
CA GLN A 38 -6.32 8.71 4.53
C GLN A 38 -5.57 7.73 5.47
N ARG A 39 -5.85 7.79 6.78
CA ARG A 39 -5.29 6.85 7.75
C ARG A 39 -5.75 5.42 7.49
N GLN A 40 -7.03 5.23 7.20
CA GLN A 40 -7.59 3.92 6.90
C GLN A 40 -6.97 3.34 5.61
N GLU A 41 -6.82 4.14 4.56
CA GLU A 41 -6.18 3.72 3.31
C GLU A 41 -4.72 3.30 3.54
N THR A 42 -3.97 4.12 4.29
CA THR A 42 -2.57 3.81 4.62
C THR A 42 -2.44 2.52 5.42
N GLN A 43 -3.33 2.28 6.39
CA GLN A 43 -3.35 1.03 7.16
C GLN A 43 -3.65 -0.18 6.28
N GLN A 44 -4.62 -0.08 5.37
CA GLN A 44 -4.92 -1.15 4.43
C GLN A 44 -3.74 -1.45 3.50
N MET A 45 -3.07 -0.40 3.00
CA MET A 45 -1.88 -0.54 2.18
C MET A 45 -0.74 -1.22 2.96
N GLN A 46 -0.54 -0.86 4.24
CA GLN A 46 0.44 -1.52 5.10
C GLN A 46 0.15 -3.01 5.28
N LEU A 47 -1.09 -3.36 5.64
CA LEU A 47 -1.47 -4.77 5.83
C LEU A 47 -1.27 -5.59 4.56
N LYS A 48 -1.64 -5.04 3.40
CA LYS A 48 -1.41 -5.69 2.10
C LYS A 48 0.08 -5.85 1.80
N ALA A 49 0.88 -4.81 1.98
CA ALA A 49 2.32 -4.86 1.75
C ALA A 49 3.00 -5.93 2.61
N PHE A 50 2.67 -6.02 3.89
CA PHE A 50 3.19 -7.06 4.78
C PHE A 50 2.75 -8.47 4.35
N ALA A 51 1.46 -8.64 4.03
CA ALA A 51 0.93 -9.95 3.63
C ALA A 51 1.59 -10.44 2.34
N ILE A 52 1.77 -9.57 1.35
CA ILE A 52 2.40 -9.91 0.08
C ILE A 52 3.88 -10.21 0.29
N ALA A 53 4.61 -9.35 0.98
CA ALA A 53 6.03 -9.57 1.25
C ALA A 53 6.26 -10.91 1.97
N ASP A 54 5.43 -11.24 2.97
CA ASP A 54 5.51 -12.52 3.67
C ASP A 54 5.13 -13.69 2.76
N SER A 55 4.09 -13.56 1.94
CA SER A 55 3.71 -14.60 0.97
C SER A 55 4.83 -14.87 -0.03
N LEU A 56 5.45 -13.83 -0.58
CA LEU A 56 6.55 -13.97 -1.54
C LEU A 56 7.73 -14.74 -0.96
N VAL A 57 8.15 -14.45 0.28
CA VAL A 57 9.38 -15.03 0.83
C VAL A 57 9.17 -16.31 1.67
N LYS A 58 7.94 -16.66 2.01
CA LYS A 58 7.60 -17.83 2.85
C LYS A 58 6.83 -18.91 2.11
N SER A 59 6.22 -18.58 0.98
CA SER A 59 5.40 -19.51 0.18
C SER A 59 6.12 -19.86 -1.10
N SER A 60 5.94 -21.12 -1.55
CA SER A 60 6.38 -21.57 -2.86
C SER A 60 5.51 -21.06 -4.01
N GLY A 61 4.32 -20.54 -3.71
CA GLY A 61 3.31 -20.18 -4.69
C GLY A 61 2.29 -21.28 -4.90
N GLU A 62 1.31 -21.04 -5.80
CA GLU A 62 0.27 -22.00 -6.12
C GLU A 62 -0.13 -21.87 -7.60
N PRO A 63 0.01 -22.94 -8.41
CA PRO A 63 0.64 -24.23 -8.07
C PRO A 63 2.10 -24.09 -7.63
N ASP A 64 2.67 -25.13 -6.99
CA ASP A 64 4.06 -25.07 -6.48
C ASP A 64 5.10 -24.88 -7.60
N ASP A 65 4.80 -25.34 -8.81
CA ASP A 65 5.61 -25.20 -10.01
C ASP A 65 5.17 -24.04 -10.93
N TRP A 66 4.52 -23.03 -10.37
CA TRP A 66 3.94 -21.89 -11.10
C TRP A 66 4.91 -21.20 -12.07
N GLN A 67 6.23 -21.27 -11.81
CA GLN A 67 7.27 -20.67 -12.66
C GLN A 67 7.37 -21.32 -14.04
N THR A 68 6.81 -22.51 -14.22
CA THR A 68 6.77 -23.24 -15.51
C THR A 68 5.46 -23.05 -16.28
N LEU A 69 4.47 -22.41 -15.66
CA LEU A 69 3.13 -22.26 -16.17
C LEU A 69 2.89 -20.85 -16.76
N PRO A 70 1.91 -20.71 -17.68
CA PRO A 70 1.46 -19.39 -18.11
C PRO A 70 0.85 -18.63 -16.94
N VAL A 71 1.02 -17.31 -16.91
CA VAL A 71 0.57 -16.42 -15.82
C VAL A 71 -0.93 -16.57 -15.51
N SER A 72 -1.73 -16.91 -16.51
CA SER A 72 -3.18 -17.14 -16.37
C SER A 72 -3.55 -18.36 -15.52
N SER A 73 -2.60 -19.28 -15.28
CA SER A 73 -2.78 -20.48 -14.47
C SER A 73 -2.18 -20.35 -13.07
N VAL A 74 -1.64 -19.16 -12.75
CA VAL A 74 -1.02 -18.89 -11.45
C VAL A 74 -2.05 -18.29 -10.52
N GLU A 75 -2.30 -18.97 -9.39
CA GLU A 75 -3.23 -18.49 -8.37
C GLU A 75 -2.53 -17.63 -7.31
N ARG A 76 -1.29 -17.99 -6.99
CA ARG A 76 -0.47 -17.28 -6.02
C ARG A 76 1.01 -17.32 -6.39
N ILE A 77 1.66 -16.17 -6.36
CA ILE A 77 3.10 -16.07 -6.55
C ILE A 77 3.80 -16.25 -5.21
N GLY A 78 4.80 -17.11 -5.18
CA GLY A 78 5.71 -17.30 -4.05
C GLY A 78 7.09 -17.63 -4.58
N LEU A 79 8.12 -17.13 -3.93
CA LEU A 79 9.51 -17.24 -4.39
C LEU A 79 10.30 -18.26 -3.56
N ALA A 80 9.72 -18.75 -2.46
CA ALA A 80 10.41 -19.64 -1.56
C ALA A 80 10.60 -21.05 -2.14
N GLN A 81 11.79 -21.59 -1.96
CA GLN A 81 12.08 -23.02 -2.04
C GLN A 81 11.80 -23.69 -0.68
N SER A 82 12.17 -23.02 0.39
CA SER A 82 11.81 -23.30 1.78
C SER A 82 11.61 -21.97 2.51
N SER A 83 11.10 -21.99 3.74
CA SER A 83 10.83 -20.71 4.45
C SER A 83 12.07 -19.82 4.46
N LEU A 84 11.96 -18.61 3.89
CA LEU A 84 13.01 -17.59 3.77
C LEU A 84 14.21 -17.95 2.89
N SER A 85 14.25 -19.14 2.26
CA SER A 85 15.23 -19.49 1.24
C SER A 85 14.56 -19.44 -0.14
N LEU A 86 15.05 -18.57 -1.02
CA LEU A 86 14.41 -18.28 -2.31
C LEU A 86 14.91 -19.21 -3.41
N SER A 87 14.01 -19.65 -4.30
CA SER A 87 14.35 -20.39 -5.51
C SER A 87 14.82 -19.44 -6.60
N THR A 88 15.98 -19.70 -7.16
CA THR A 88 16.55 -18.94 -8.29
C THR A 88 15.61 -18.95 -9.50
N GLU A 89 14.99 -20.10 -9.81
CA GLU A 89 14.07 -20.21 -10.94
C GLU A 89 12.83 -19.35 -10.73
N LYS A 90 12.22 -19.39 -9.52
CA LYS A 90 11.01 -18.59 -9.20
C LYS A 90 11.32 -17.11 -9.20
N VAL A 91 12.45 -16.69 -8.65
CA VAL A 91 12.89 -15.29 -8.67
C VAL A 91 13.11 -14.80 -10.11
N ASN A 92 13.78 -15.58 -10.94
CA ASN A 92 13.99 -15.23 -12.35
C ASN A 92 12.68 -15.17 -13.12
N GLN A 93 11.76 -16.12 -12.88
CA GLN A 93 10.44 -16.08 -13.52
C GLN A 93 9.63 -14.87 -13.06
N PHE A 94 9.64 -14.52 -11.78
CA PHE A 94 8.94 -13.34 -11.28
C PHE A 94 9.43 -12.05 -11.96
N LYS A 95 10.73 -11.90 -12.15
CA LYS A 95 11.32 -10.82 -12.94
C LYS A 95 10.82 -10.82 -14.40
N ASN A 96 10.72 -12.01 -15.01
CA ASN A 96 10.29 -12.17 -16.40
C ASN A 96 8.80 -11.90 -16.60
N LEU A 97 7.98 -11.75 -15.54
CA LEU A 97 6.58 -11.40 -15.61
C LEU A 97 6.33 -9.88 -15.75
N ASP A 98 7.35 -9.04 -15.86
CA ASP A 98 7.19 -7.59 -16.08
C ASP A 98 6.30 -7.24 -17.29
N PRO A 99 6.32 -7.96 -18.43
CA PRO A 99 5.37 -7.73 -19.52
C PRO A 99 3.90 -8.00 -19.14
N ASP A 100 3.68 -8.90 -18.17
CA ASP A 100 2.36 -9.29 -17.67
C ASP A 100 1.99 -8.56 -16.36
N TYR A 101 2.57 -7.38 -16.12
CA TYR A 101 2.48 -6.60 -14.90
C TYR A 101 1.05 -6.48 -14.33
N SER A 102 0.05 -6.22 -15.20
CA SER A 102 -1.34 -6.11 -14.79
C SER A 102 -1.91 -7.44 -14.26
N ALA A 103 -1.52 -8.57 -14.86
CA ALA A 103 -1.93 -9.89 -14.39
C ALA A 103 -1.29 -10.20 -13.04
N VAL A 104 -0.02 -9.88 -12.86
CA VAL A 104 0.70 -10.01 -11.58
C VAL A 104 0.02 -9.18 -10.48
N LYS A 105 -0.37 -7.93 -10.76
CA LYS A 105 -1.15 -7.10 -9.81
C LYS A 105 -2.47 -7.76 -9.42
N GLY A 106 -3.13 -8.43 -10.35
CA GLY A 106 -4.34 -9.21 -10.10
C GLY A 106 -4.09 -10.37 -9.14
N ILE A 107 -3.04 -11.16 -9.37
CA ILE A 107 -2.64 -12.30 -8.52
C ILE A 107 -2.24 -11.82 -7.11
N LEU A 108 -1.53 -10.70 -7.02
CA LEU A 108 -1.16 -10.08 -5.74
C LEU A 108 -2.32 -9.36 -5.04
N LEU A 109 -3.51 -9.29 -5.64
CA LEU A 109 -4.72 -8.63 -5.13
C LEU A 109 -4.51 -7.13 -4.85
N ILE A 110 -3.76 -6.45 -5.72
CA ILE A 110 -3.42 -5.03 -5.60
C ILE A 110 -3.75 -4.22 -6.88
N PRO A 111 -4.89 -4.39 -7.55
CA PRO A 111 -5.17 -3.74 -8.83
C PRO A 111 -5.06 -2.20 -8.76
N GLN A 112 -5.30 -1.61 -7.59
CA GLN A 112 -5.27 -0.16 -7.36
C GLN A 112 -3.91 0.39 -6.91
N TYR A 113 -2.91 -0.47 -6.69
CA TYR A 113 -1.56 -0.09 -6.30
C TYR A 113 -0.57 -0.56 -7.34
N ASP A 114 0.63 0.01 -7.29
CA ASP A 114 1.80 -0.48 -8.00
C ASP A 114 2.80 -1.07 -7.03
N TYR A 115 3.67 -1.93 -7.54
CA TYR A 115 4.67 -2.60 -6.72
C TYR A 115 6.06 -2.54 -7.36
N PHE A 116 7.05 -2.62 -6.51
CA PHE A 116 8.45 -2.84 -6.87
C PHE A 116 9.08 -3.81 -5.90
N PHE A 117 9.75 -4.81 -6.44
CA PHE A 117 10.48 -5.81 -5.67
C PHE A 117 11.96 -5.74 -6.03
N GLU A 118 12.82 -5.89 -5.03
CA GLU A 118 14.27 -5.88 -5.19
C GLU A 118 14.92 -6.87 -4.22
N LEU A 119 15.95 -7.57 -4.68
CA LEU A 119 16.90 -8.30 -3.83
C LEU A 119 18.17 -7.48 -3.72
N GLU A 120 18.44 -6.95 -2.54
CA GLU A 120 19.54 -6.02 -2.27
C GLU A 120 20.89 -6.65 -2.62
N GLY A 121 21.73 -5.93 -3.39
CA GLY A 121 23.06 -6.36 -3.77
C GLY A 121 23.12 -7.40 -4.90
N THR A 122 22.00 -7.92 -5.39
CA THR A 122 21.98 -8.95 -6.45
C THR A 122 21.69 -8.40 -7.86
N GLY A 123 21.16 -7.18 -7.94
CA GLY A 123 20.66 -6.58 -9.19
C GLY A 123 19.35 -7.18 -9.69
N VAL A 124 18.68 -8.03 -8.90
CA VAL A 124 17.37 -8.58 -9.24
C VAL A 124 16.28 -7.57 -8.85
N THR A 125 15.47 -7.19 -9.83
CA THR A 125 14.31 -6.31 -9.64
C THR A 125 13.12 -6.82 -10.43
N ALA A 126 11.90 -6.58 -9.96
CA ALA A 126 10.64 -6.86 -10.64
C ALA A 126 9.61 -5.77 -10.34
N GLY A 127 8.78 -5.45 -11.32
CA GLY A 127 7.79 -4.37 -11.22
C GLY A 127 8.35 -2.99 -11.57
N ILE A 128 7.59 -1.96 -11.27
CA ILE A 128 7.91 -0.58 -11.64
C ILE A 128 8.46 0.17 -10.42
N PRO A 129 9.62 0.83 -10.52
CA PRO A 129 10.16 1.59 -9.39
C PRO A 129 9.27 2.80 -9.07
N PRO A 130 9.03 3.11 -7.77
CA PRO A 130 8.20 4.23 -7.35
C PRO A 130 8.87 5.58 -7.67
N ALA A 131 8.07 6.56 -8.04
CA ALA A 131 8.53 7.96 -8.12
C ALA A 131 8.90 8.48 -6.72
N ALA A 132 9.73 9.52 -6.67
CA ALA A 132 10.27 10.05 -5.41
C ALA A 132 9.17 10.55 -4.45
N ASP A 133 8.10 11.10 -4.99
CA ASP A 133 6.97 11.74 -4.30
C ASP A 133 5.77 10.80 -4.05
N SER A 134 5.84 9.53 -4.50
CA SER A 134 4.74 8.59 -4.30
C SER A 134 4.58 8.19 -2.83
N THR A 135 3.32 8.07 -2.38
CA THR A 135 3.00 7.45 -1.09
C THR A 135 3.32 5.96 -1.16
N LYS A 136 4.28 5.50 -0.36
CA LYS A 136 4.81 4.14 -0.44
C LYS A 136 4.98 3.48 0.92
N ILE A 137 4.77 2.17 0.96
CA ILE A 137 5.10 1.29 2.08
C ILE A 137 6.22 0.36 1.62
N VAL A 138 7.30 0.33 2.39
CA VAL A 138 8.46 -0.51 2.11
C VAL A 138 8.55 -1.58 3.18
N VAL A 139 8.56 -2.84 2.77
CA VAL A 139 8.71 -4.01 3.65
C VAL A 139 10.02 -4.69 3.31
N ARG A 140 10.82 -4.95 4.33
CA ARG A 140 12.11 -5.65 4.19
C ARG A 140 12.06 -6.98 4.92
N ARG A 141 12.63 -8.02 4.29
CA ARG A 141 12.76 -9.36 4.87
C ARG A 141 14.16 -9.89 4.60
N ILE A 142 14.79 -10.40 5.63
CA ILE A 142 16.06 -11.12 5.48
C ILE A 142 15.72 -12.50 4.90
N VAL A 143 16.39 -12.85 3.82
CA VAL A 143 16.21 -14.10 3.07
C VAL A 143 17.55 -14.66 2.65
N GLU A 144 17.57 -15.96 2.33
CA GLU A 144 18.70 -16.58 1.67
C GLU A 144 18.41 -16.67 0.16
N PHE A 145 19.35 -16.21 -0.64
CA PHE A 145 19.31 -16.33 -2.09
C PHE A 145 20.66 -16.80 -2.62
N GLU A 146 20.69 -17.91 -3.36
CA GLU A 146 21.93 -18.54 -3.89
C GLU A 146 22.98 -18.84 -2.79
N GLY A 147 22.51 -19.22 -1.59
CA GLY A 147 23.38 -19.52 -0.44
C GLY A 147 23.94 -18.29 0.27
N VAL A 148 23.48 -17.09 -0.07
CA VAL A 148 23.90 -15.83 0.54
C VAL A 148 22.71 -15.16 1.23
N GLU A 149 22.93 -14.69 2.46
CA GLU A 149 21.94 -13.86 3.16
C GLU A 149 21.83 -12.48 2.48
N THR A 150 20.64 -12.10 2.11
CA THR A 150 20.32 -10.82 1.48
C THR A 150 19.00 -10.25 2.01
N VAL A 151 18.62 -9.08 1.55
CA VAL A 151 17.36 -8.44 1.92
C VAL A 151 16.41 -8.38 0.73
N ALA A 152 15.27 -9.04 0.87
CA ALA A 152 14.14 -8.86 -0.05
C ALA A 152 13.38 -7.60 0.35
N ILE A 153 13.27 -6.66 -0.56
CA ILE A 153 12.59 -5.37 -0.39
C ILE A 153 11.35 -5.38 -1.28
N PHE A 154 10.18 -5.29 -0.67
CA PHE A 154 8.92 -5.13 -1.37
C PHE A 154 8.34 -3.74 -1.10
N THR A 155 8.14 -2.98 -2.15
CA THR A 155 7.56 -1.63 -2.10
C THR A 155 6.19 -1.66 -2.74
N LEU A 156 5.15 -1.31 -1.97
CA LEU A 156 3.80 -1.07 -2.44
C LEU A 156 3.55 0.44 -2.45
N TYR A 157 3.02 0.98 -3.55
CA TYR A 157 2.84 2.42 -3.66
C TYR A 157 1.61 2.76 -4.53
N LYS A 158 1.15 4.02 -4.39
CA LYS A 158 0.06 4.57 -5.17
C LYS A 158 0.62 5.66 -6.10
N VAL A 159 0.30 5.55 -7.37
CA VAL A 159 0.54 6.64 -8.33
C VAL A 159 -0.53 7.69 -8.10
N GLN A 160 -0.11 8.94 -7.91
CA GLN A 160 -1.02 10.09 -7.80
C GLN A 160 -1.51 10.54 -9.16
#